data_e9c96093b5ee74821fc0bca7e1eacb96
#
_entry.id   e9c96093b5ee74821fc0bca7e1eacb96
#
_cell.length_a   1.000
_cell.length_b   1.000
_cell.length_c   1.000
_cell.angle_alpha   90.00
_cell.angle_beta   90.00
_cell.angle_gamma   90.00
#
_symmetry.space_group_name_H-M   'P 1'
#
loop_
_entity.id
_entity.type
_entity.pdbx_description
1 polymer ?
#
loop_
_entity_poly.entity_id
_entity_poly.type
_entity_poly.pdbx_seq_one_letter_code
_entity_poly.pdbx_strand_id
1 'polypeptide(L)'
;MLVNKLEEKQVNLHNYWKMSKKTTLKRNKIKKRIRKIVFGTKDQPRLTVFRSNKEIYAQIIDDSSSKTIASASSKDKDLKLKTSNKTEISKIVGDSIGKKAIKAGIKKVSFDRNGYLYHGRVKSLADGAREAGLNF
;
A
#
# COMPACT_ATOMS: atom_id res chain seq x y z
N MET A 1 -35.43 -21.43 -20.40
CA MET A 1 -35.11 -20.02 -20.19
C MET A 1 -34.39 -19.71 -18.89
N LEU A 2 -34.78 -20.28 -17.76
CA LEU A 2 -34.08 -20.06 -16.46
C LEU A 2 -32.71 -20.73 -16.40
N VAL A 3 -32.51 -21.85 -17.09
CA VAL A 3 -31.24 -22.62 -17.14
C VAL A 3 -30.14 -21.81 -17.83
N ASN A 4 -30.43 -21.10 -18.93
CA ASN A 4 -29.47 -20.30 -19.66
C ASN A 4 -28.94 -19.10 -18.85
N LYS A 5 -29.78 -18.47 -18.05
CA LYS A 5 -29.34 -17.34 -17.17
C LYS A 5 -28.43 -17.78 -16.01
N LEU A 6 -28.64 -19.01 -15.52
CA LEU A 6 -27.80 -19.57 -14.48
C LEU A 6 -26.44 -20.00 -15.01
N GLU A 7 -26.39 -20.55 -16.22
CA GLU A 7 -25.16 -20.92 -16.90
C GLU A 7 -24.32 -19.67 -17.28
N GLU A 8 -24.95 -18.63 -17.79
CA GLU A 8 -24.27 -17.34 -18.07
C GLU A 8 -23.68 -16.70 -16.81
N LYS A 9 -24.40 -16.78 -15.67
CA LYS A 9 -23.88 -16.29 -14.39
C LYS A 9 -22.68 -17.11 -13.89
N GLN A 10 -22.72 -18.43 -14.06
CA GLN A 10 -21.62 -19.30 -13.68
C GLN A 10 -20.38 -19.08 -14.55
N VAL A 11 -20.55 -18.91 -15.85
CA VAL A 11 -19.45 -18.59 -16.78
C VAL A 11 -18.83 -17.25 -16.44
N ASN A 12 -19.64 -16.24 -16.13
CA ASN A 12 -19.15 -14.92 -15.73
C ASN A 12 -18.38 -14.94 -14.42
N LEU A 13 -18.85 -15.67 -13.43
CA LEU A 13 -18.16 -15.88 -12.16
C LEU A 13 -16.81 -16.57 -12.35
N HIS A 14 -16.78 -17.63 -13.16
CA HIS A 14 -15.55 -18.36 -13.47
C HIS A 14 -14.51 -17.46 -14.15
N ASN A 15 -14.91 -16.68 -15.12
CA ASN A 15 -14.05 -15.72 -15.81
C ASN A 15 -13.56 -14.62 -14.86
N TYR A 16 -14.41 -14.12 -13.97
CA TYR A 16 -14.04 -13.15 -12.95
C TYR A 16 -12.97 -13.70 -11.99
N TRP A 17 -13.15 -14.92 -11.49
CA TRP A 17 -12.18 -15.60 -10.64
C TRP A 17 -10.85 -15.85 -11.35
N LYS A 18 -10.89 -16.21 -12.62
CA LYS A 18 -9.70 -16.45 -13.44
C LYS A 18 -8.92 -15.15 -13.66
N MET A 19 -9.59 -14.04 -13.92
CA MET A 19 -8.98 -12.71 -14.05
C MET A 19 -8.39 -12.21 -12.73
N SER A 20 -9.10 -12.39 -11.62
CA SER A 20 -8.64 -12.02 -10.28
C SER A 20 -7.36 -12.77 -9.89
N LYS A 21 -7.30 -14.07 -10.10
CA LYS A 21 -6.09 -14.90 -9.87
C LYS A 21 -4.93 -14.45 -10.75
N LYS A 22 -5.17 -14.15 -12.01
CA LYS A 22 -4.15 -13.70 -12.96
C LYS A 22 -3.54 -12.36 -12.53
N THR A 23 -4.36 -11.42 -12.08
CA THR A 23 -3.91 -10.11 -11.55
C THR A 23 -3.08 -10.28 -10.28
N THR A 24 -3.51 -11.13 -9.35
CA THR A 24 -2.79 -11.43 -8.12
C THR A 24 -1.44 -12.08 -8.40
N LEU A 25 -1.37 -13.05 -9.32
CA LEU A 25 -0.12 -13.71 -9.71
C LEU A 25 0.86 -12.71 -10.35
N LYS A 26 0.38 -11.84 -11.21
CA LYS A 26 1.19 -10.77 -11.84
C LYS A 26 1.76 -9.82 -10.78
N ARG A 27 0.95 -9.38 -9.83
CA ARG A 27 1.39 -8.52 -8.74
C ARG A 27 2.43 -9.21 -7.86
N ASN A 28 2.26 -10.48 -7.54
CA ASN A 28 3.22 -11.24 -6.75
C ASN A 28 4.59 -11.37 -7.42
N LYS A 29 4.64 -11.51 -8.74
CA LYS A 29 5.89 -11.49 -9.50
C LYS A 29 6.60 -10.14 -9.39
N ILE A 30 5.85 -9.05 -9.50
CA ILE A 30 6.38 -7.69 -9.34
C ILE A 30 6.90 -7.46 -7.92
N LYS A 31 6.16 -7.89 -6.91
CA LYS A 31 6.59 -7.83 -5.49
C LYS A 31 7.92 -8.52 -5.28
N LYS A 32 8.09 -9.72 -5.81
CA LYS A 32 9.35 -10.47 -5.70
C LYS A 32 10.53 -9.74 -6.33
N ARG A 33 10.34 -9.11 -7.49
CA ARG A 33 11.37 -8.30 -8.15
C ARG A 33 11.76 -7.09 -7.30
N ILE A 34 10.78 -6.38 -6.77
CA ILE A 34 10.99 -5.21 -5.91
C ILE A 34 11.75 -5.63 -4.64
N ARG A 35 11.37 -6.74 -4.02
CA ARG A 35 12.00 -7.23 -2.78
C ARG A 35 13.45 -7.70 -2.96
N LYS A 36 13.90 -7.97 -4.19
CA LYS A 36 15.31 -8.21 -4.48
C LYS A 36 16.17 -6.95 -4.39
N ILE A 37 15.58 -5.79 -4.64
CA ILE A 37 16.27 -4.49 -4.69
C ILE A 37 16.03 -3.72 -3.40
N VAL A 38 14.80 -3.74 -2.86
CA VAL A 38 14.38 -2.99 -1.68
C VAL A 38 14.45 -3.87 -0.44
N PHE A 39 15.36 -3.54 0.45
CA PHE A 39 15.53 -4.18 1.75
C PHE A 39 15.65 -3.11 2.84
N GLY A 40 14.80 -3.22 3.87
CA GLY A 40 14.81 -2.28 4.98
C GLY A 40 15.91 -2.58 5.98
N THR A 41 16.78 -1.61 6.20
CA THR A 41 17.81 -1.67 7.25
C THR A 41 17.39 -0.79 8.43
N LYS A 42 18.16 -0.84 9.52
CA LYS A 42 17.92 0.03 10.68
C LYS A 42 18.02 1.51 10.33
N ASP A 43 18.99 1.87 9.49
CA ASP A 43 19.24 3.26 9.10
C ASP A 43 18.34 3.72 7.97
N GLN A 44 17.94 2.81 7.10
CA GLN A 44 17.05 3.08 5.97
C GLN A 44 15.98 1.98 5.89
N PRO A 45 14.96 2.04 6.77
CA PRO A 45 13.90 1.04 6.77
C PRO A 45 13.03 1.11 5.52
N ARG A 46 12.27 0.06 5.30
CA ARG A 46 11.39 -0.08 4.14
C ARG A 46 10.00 0.48 4.44
N LEU A 47 9.57 1.46 3.65
CA LEU A 47 8.20 1.97 3.68
C LEU A 47 7.37 1.17 2.67
N THR A 48 6.48 0.34 3.16
CA THR A 48 5.59 -0.48 2.33
C THR A 48 4.14 -0.02 2.41
N VAL A 49 3.42 -0.20 1.33
CA VAL A 49 2.02 0.20 1.17
C VAL A 49 1.16 -1.03 0.92
N PHE A 50 0.00 -1.07 1.53
CA PHE A 50 -1.06 -2.02 1.20
C PHE A 50 -2.36 -1.25 0.98
N ARG A 51 -3.07 -1.54 -0.11
CA ARG A 51 -4.37 -0.94 -0.39
C ARG A 51 -5.43 -2.00 -0.61
N SER A 52 -6.61 -1.77 -0.05
CA SER A 52 -7.84 -2.47 -0.40
C SER A 52 -8.79 -1.50 -1.12
N ASN A 53 -9.97 -1.97 -1.52
CA ASN A 53 -10.96 -1.10 -2.17
C ASN A 53 -11.39 0.07 -1.27
N LYS A 54 -11.43 -0.11 0.04
CA LYS A 54 -11.93 0.87 1.01
C LYS A 54 -10.82 1.59 1.75
N GLU A 55 -9.70 0.92 2.04
CA GLU A 55 -8.70 1.39 2.97
C GLU A 55 -7.30 1.37 2.37
N ILE A 56 -6.40 2.14 2.97
CA ILE A 56 -4.98 2.14 2.64
C ILE A 56 -4.15 2.08 3.92
N TYR A 57 -3.04 1.36 3.88
CA TYR A 57 -2.15 1.11 5.01
C TYR A 57 -0.71 1.40 4.61
N ALA A 58 0.05 1.93 5.53
CA ALA A 58 1.49 2.13 5.37
C ALA A 58 2.23 1.60 6.59
N GLN A 59 3.36 0.95 6.37
CA GLN A 59 4.22 0.43 7.42
C GLN A 59 5.67 0.77 7.13
N ILE A 60 6.43 1.09 8.18
CA ILE A 60 7.88 1.24 8.10
C ILE A 60 8.49 0.06 8.84
N ILE A 61 9.24 -0.75 8.11
CA ILE A 61 9.73 -2.05 8.55
C ILE A 61 11.26 -2.09 8.47
N ASP A 62 11.89 -2.51 9.56
CA ASP A 62 13.27 -2.92 9.60
C ASP A 62 13.35 -4.43 9.34
N ASP A 63 13.76 -4.79 8.12
CA ASP A 63 13.82 -6.20 7.70
C ASP A 63 14.97 -6.96 8.38
N SER A 64 16.01 -6.28 8.84
CA SER A 64 17.13 -6.91 9.53
C SER A 64 16.73 -7.48 10.90
N SER A 65 15.84 -6.82 11.61
CA SER A 65 15.31 -7.26 12.90
C SER A 65 13.86 -7.76 12.84
N SER A 66 13.25 -7.73 11.65
CA SER A 66 11.84 -8.09 11.42
C SER A 66 10.87 -7.30 12.30
N LYS A 67 11.16 -6.03 12.54
CA LYS A 67 10.32 -5.14 13.36
C LYS A 67 9.61 -4.11 12.49
N THR A 68 8.32 -3.90 12.80
CA THR A 68 7.57 -2.76 12.30
C THR A 68 7.80 -1.56 13.22
N ILE A 69 8.47 -0.52 12.71
CA ILE A 69 8.86 0.66 13.48
C ILE A 69 7.68 1.61 13.64
N ALA A 70 6.92 1.81 12.58
CA ALA A 70 5.75 2.69 12.55
C ALA A 70 4.70 2.17 11.59
N SER A 71 3.44 2.48 11.84
CA SER A 71 2.33 2.15 10.97
C SER A 71 1.29 3.26 10.97
N ALA A 72 0.62 3.44 9.84
CA ALA A 72 -0.51 4.34 9.68
C ALA A 72 -1.54 3.72 8.75
N SER A 73 -2.79 4.07 8.94
CA SER A 73 -3.91 3.52 8.19
C SER A 73 -5.02 4.57 8.04
N SER A 74 -5.79 4.47 6.97
CA SER A 74 -7.01 5.25 6.81
C SER A 74 -8.09 4.92 7.87
N LYS A 75 -7.94 3.80 8.58
CA LYS A 75 -8.80 3.42 9.71
C LYS A 75 -8.39 4.05 11.05
N ASP A 76 -7.24 4.70 11.12
CA ASP A 76 -6.77 5.31 12.37
C ASP A 76 -7.72 6.42 12.83
N LYS A 77 -8.16 6.33 14.07
CA LYS A 77 -9.08 7.30 14.68
C LYS A 77 -8.45 8.68 14.88
N ASP A 78 -7.12 8.72 15.00
CA ASP A 78 -6.34 9.97 15.13
C ASP A 78 -6.38 10.82 13.86
N LEU A 79 -6.63 10.18 12.71
CA LEU A 79 -6.82 10.85 11.45
C LEU A 79 -8.28 11.29 11.33
N LYS A 80 -8.55 12.54 11.63
CA LYS A 80 -9.89 13.13 11.43
C LYS A 80 -10.11 13.36 9.94
N LEU A 81 -10.55 12.31 9.24
CA LEU A 81 -10.81 12.35 7.81
C LEU A 81 -12.07 13.17 7.54
N LYS A 82 -11.91 14.35 6.95
CA LYS A 82 -13.02 15.25 6.54
C LYS A 82 -13.45 15.03 5.10
N THR A 83 -12.77 14.15 4.36
CA THR A 83 -13.01 13.89 2.94
C THR A 83 -13.28 12.42 2.69
N SER A 84 -14.08 12.13 1.67
CA SER A 84 -14.27 10.77 1.14
C SER A 84 -13.40 10.47 -0.09
N ASN A 85 -12.62 11.45 -0.56
CA ASN A 85 -11.73 11.28 -1.70
C ASN A 85 -10.55 10.37 -1.30
N LYS A 86 -10.46 9.21 -1.94
CA LYS A 86 -9.45 8.19 -1.63
C LYS A 86 -8.01 8.68 -1.84
N THR A 87 -7.77 9.54 -2.82
CA THR A 87 -6.45 10.12 -3.10
C THR A 87 -6.01 11.07 -1.99
N GLU A 88 -6.91 11.93 -1.53
CA GLU A 88 -6.65 12.84 -0.41
C GLU A 88 -6.44 12.08 0.90
N ILE A 89 -7.23 11.03 1.16
CA ILE A 89 -7.06 10.14 2.32
C ILE A 89 -5.68 9.50 2.29
N SER A 90 -5.24 9.02 1.13
CA SER A 90 -3.92 8.41 0.96
C SER A 90 -2.79 9.39 1.27
N LYS A 91 -2.93 10.64 0.85
CA LYS A 91 -1.97 11.71 1.17
C LYS A 91 -1.92 11.98 2.68
N ILE A 92 -3.05 12.01 3.36
CA ILE A 92 -3.14 12.18 4.81
C ILE A 92 -2.46 11.01 5.54
N VAL A 93 -2.68 9.78 5.09
CA VAL A 93 -2.01 8.59 5.63
C VAL A 93 -0.50 8.67 5.42
N GLY A 94 -0.05 9.11 4.25
CA GLY A 94 1.36 9.34 3.95
C GLY A 94 1.99 10.39 4.86
N ASP A 95 1.33 11.51 5.08
CA ASP A 95 1.76 12.54 6.03
C ASP A 95 1.84 11.99 7.46
N SER A 96 0.86 11.20 7.88
CA SER A 96 0.85 10.56 9.21
C SER A 96 2.02 9.61 9.39
N ILE A 97 2.30 8.72 8.44
CA ILE A 97 3.41 7.78 8.53
C ILE A 97 4.76 8.51 8.50
N GLY A 98 4.86 9.57 7.70
CA GLY A 98 6.05 10.42 7.64
C GLY A 98 6.34 11.10 8.97
N LYS A 99 5.34 11.68 9.61
CA LYS A 99 5.47 12.30 10.93
C LYS A 99 5.87 11.30 12.00
N LYS A 100 5.28 10.12 12.01
CA LYS A 100 5.62 9.03 12.93
C LYS A 100 7.06 8.58 12.75
N ALA A 101 7.54 8.49 11.51
CA ALA A 101 8.92 8.13 11.20
C ALA A 101 9.91 9.18 11.69
N ILE A 102 9.66 10.45 11.41
CA ILE A 102 10.49 11.56 11.87
C ILE A 102 10.57 11.59 13.41
N LYS A 103 9.44 11.36 14.08
CA LYS A 103 9.37 11.28 15.54
C LYS A 103 10.19 10.11 16.10
N ALA A 104 10.29 9.00 15.36
CA ALA A 104 11.13 7.85 15.69
C ALA A 104 12.61 8.02 15.29
N GLY A 105 12.99 9.18 14.72
CA GLY A 105 14.36 9.47 14.29
C GLY A 105 14.73 8.97 12.91
N ILE A 106 13.77 8.56 12.10
CA ILE A 106 13.99 8.05 10.75
C ILE A 106 13.77 9.16 9.75
N LYS A 107 14.77 9.44 8.92
CA LYS A 107 14.71 10.45 7.86
C LYS A 107 14.74 9.85 6.45
N LYS A 108 15.43 8.72 6.27
CA LYS A 108 15.54 8.02 4.99
C LYS A 108 14.79 6.70 5.03
N VAL A 109 14.06 6.40 3.97
CA VAL A 109 13.39 5.12 3.80
C VAL A 109 13.59 4.61 2.37
N SER A 110 13.44 3.31 2.19
CA SER A 110 13.34 2.68 0.86
C SER A 110 11.87 2.43 0.57
N PHE A 111 11.35 3.03 -0.48
CA PHE A 111 9.94 2.90 -0.83
C PHE A 111 9.67 1.57 -1.54
N ASP A 112 8.76 0.78 -0.97
CA ASP A 112 8.27 -0.47 -1.54
C ASP A 112 6.81 -0.32 -1.94
N ARG A 113 6.55 -0.20 -3.23
CA ARG A 113 5.18 -0.09 -3.76
C ARG A 113 4.37 -1.38 -3.67
N ASN A 114 4.95 -2.44 -3.14
CA ASN A 114 4.27 -3.72 -2.85
C ASN A 114 3.58 -4.35 -4.08
N GLY A 115 4.16 -4.18 -5.25
CA GLY A 115 3.62 -4.70 -6.52
C GLY A 115 2.47 -3.88 -7.11
N TYR A 116 2.01 -2.83 -6.45
CA TYR A 116 1.04 -1.90 -7.02
C TYR A 116 1.70 -0.96 -8.03
N LEU A 117 0.90 -0.44 -8.95
CA LEU A 117 1.36 0.61 -9.85
C LEU A 117 1.66 1.88 -9.05
N TYR A 118 2.79 2.54 -9.33
CA TYR A 118 3.12 3.83 -8.72
C TYR A 118 2.29 4.94 -9.35
N HIS A 119 1.02 4.98 -9.01
CA HIS A 119 0.03 5.90 -9.55
C HIS A 119 -1.15 6.05 -8.57
N GLY A 120 -1.87 7.15 -8.66
CA GLY A 120 -3.07 7.41 -7.89
C GLY A 120 -2.82 7.38 -6.37
N ARG A 121 -3.50 6.51 -5.66
CA ARG A 121 -3.44 6.40 -4.19
C ARG A 121 -2.04 6.10 -3.65
N VAL A 122 -1.30 5.22 -4.30
CA VAL A 122 0.07 4.84 -3.89
C VAL A 122 1.02 6.03 -4.04
N LYS A 123 0.94 6.73 -5.16
CA LYS A 123 1.72 7.95 -5.40
C LYS A 123 1.35 9.06 -4.42
N SER A 124 0.07 9.26 -4.14
CA SER A 124 -0.40 10.27 -3.18
C SER A 124 0.13 10.01 -1.77
N LEU A 125 0.15 8.75 -1.34
CA LEU A 125 0.73 8.36 -0.07
C LEU A 125 2.23 8.67 -0.03
N ALA A 126 2.97 8.34 -1.08
CA ALA A 126 4.39 8.65 -1.19
C ALA A 126 4.65 10.16 -1.14
N ASP A 127 3.86 10.95 -1.87
CA ASP A 127 3.97 12.42 -1.86
C ASP A 127 3.69 12.99 -0.47
N GLY A 128 2.68 12.49 0.23
CA GLY A 128 2.37 12.88 1.61
C GLY A 128 3.51 12.58 2.58
N ALA A 129 4.14 11.42 2.45
CA ALA A 129 5.29 11.05 3.27
C ALA A 129 6.52 11.93 2.99
N ARG A 130 6.75 12.29 1.73
CA ARG A 130 7.83 13.22 1.35
C ARG A 130 7.59 14.63 1.89
N GLU A 131 6.38 15.12 1.81
CA GLU A 131 5.99 16.43 2.38
C GLU A 131 6.18 16.48 3.90
N ALA A 132 5.99 15.34 4.59
CA ALA A 132 6.23 15.25 6.03
C ALA A 132 7.72 15.24 6.40
N GLY A 133 8.63 15.11 5.44
CA GLY A 133 10.06 15.19 5.64
C GLY A 133 10.85 13.91 5.36
N LEU A 134 10.22 12.84 4.93
CA LEU A 134 10.93 11.62 4.55
C LEU A 134 11.67 11.79 3.22
N ASN A 135 12.87 11.24 3.15
CA ASN A 135 13.72 11.26 1.98
C ASN A 135 13.72 9.89 1.31
N PHE A 136 13.21 9.85 0.10
CA PHE A 136 13.23 8.68 -0.77
C PHE A 136 12.90 9.03 -2.22
#